data_1be3560a4fb898f12bd6c526167e1509
#
_entry.id   1be3560a4fb898f12bd6c526167e1509
#
_cell.length_a   1.000
_cell.length_b   1.000
_cell.length_c   1.000
_cell.angle_alpha   90.00
_cell.angle_beta   90.00
_cell.angle_gamma   90.00
#
_symmetry.space_group_name_H-M   'P 1'
#
loop_
_entity.id
_entity.type
_entity.pdbx_description
1 polymer ?
#
loop_
_entity_poly.entity_id
_entity_poly.type
_entity_poly.pdbx_seq_one_letter_code
_entity_poly.pdbx_strand_id
1 'polypeptide(L)'
;MGRELTRSELLFEASDAAARLRKVSLRGDTHRYTDDEVFRSAVAFLWLRYAEPLCQLVIRRLVGDAARRAWDGMCDIRNMLAHERNQNIDFAALWDELPTTLNLTEAPLDRLLADS
;
A
#
# COMPACT_ATOMS: atom_id res chain seq x y z
N MET A 1 17.05 -16.94 -8.29
CA MET A 1 16.38 -16.46 -7.09
C MET A 1 16.78 -15.03 -6.79
N GLY A 2 15.82 -14.18 -6.55
CA GLY A 2 16.11 -12.80 -6.21
C GLY A 2 16.65 -12.67 -4.82
N ARG A 3 17.49 -11.69 -4.61
CA ARG A 3 17.95 -11.32 -3.28
C ARG A 3 16.86 -10.58 -2.52
N GLU A 4 17.01 -10.56 -1.22
CA GLU A 4 16.12 -9.76 -0.37
C GLU A 4 16.37 -8.27 -0.62
N LEU A 5 15.30 -7.47 -0.70
CA LEU A 5 15.44 -6.04 -0.90
C LEU A 5 16.01 -5.36 0.35
N THR A 6 16.83 -4.34 0.15
CA THR A 6 17.37 -3.53 1.23
C THR A 6 16.30 -2.59 1.78
N ARG A 7 16.57 -1.99 2.94
CA ARG A 7 15.71 -0.97 3.54
C ARG A 7 15.44 0.18 2.55
N SER A 8 16.48 0.70 1.91
CA SER A 8 16.34 1.80 0.95
C SER A 8 15.50 1.39 -0.26
N GLU A 9 15.69 0.17 -0.75
CA GLU A 9 14.89 -0.33 -1.87
C GLU A 9 13.42 -0.48 -1.49
N LEU A 10 13.13 -0.98 -0.27
CA LEU A 10 11.76 -1.11 0.21
C LEU A 10 11.08 0.26 0.37
N LEU A 11 11.80 1.24 0.91
CA LEU A 11 11.28 2.60 1.03
C LEU A 11 10.96 3.20 -0.34
N PHE A 12 11.84 3.00 -1.30
CA PHE A 12 11.65 3.48 -2.67
C PHE A 12 10.45 2.81 -3.34
N GLU A 13 10.32 1.49 -3.21
CA GLU A 13 9.20 0.74 -3.77
C GLU A 13 7.86 1.23 -3.20
N ALA A 14 7.81 1.45 -1.89
CA ALA A 14 6.60 1.97 -1.25
C ALA A 14 6.27 3.38 -1.76
N SER A 15 7.26 4.23 -1.89
CA SER A 15 7.08 5.60 -2.38
C SER A 15 6.54 5.63 -3.81
N ASP A 16 7.09 4.78 -4.67
CA ASP A 16 6.63 4.67 -6.07
C ASP A 16 5.17 4.21 -6.13
N ALA A 17 4.83 3.18 -5.36
CA ALA A 17 3.46 2.67 -5.31
C ALA A 17 2.49 3.72 -4.75
N ALA A 18 2.90 4.46 -3.73
CA ALA A 18 2.08 5.52 -3.14
C ALA A 18 1.76 6.61 -4.17
N ALA A 19 2.75 7.02 -4.96
CA ALA A 19 2.54 8.02 -6.01
C ALA A 19 1.52 7.55 -7.05
N ARG A 20 1.59 6.28 -7.43
CA ARG A 20 0.64 5.69 -8.38
C ARG A 20 -0.77 5.59 -7.80
N LEU A 21 -0.89 5.17 -6.54
CA LEU A 21 -2.17 5.11 -5.84
C LEU A 21 -2.81 6.48 -5.73
N ARG A 22 -2.01 7.51 -5.43
CA ARG A 22 -2.51 8.88 -5.31
C ARG A 22 -3.06 9.39 -6.65
N LYS A 23 -2.37 9.10 -7.74
CA LYS A 23 -2.85 9.47 -9.08
C LYS A 23 -4.18 8.80 -9.40
N VAL A 24 -4.31 7.52 -9.08
CA VAL A 24 -5.55 6.77 -9.30
C VAL A 24 -6.68 7.33 -8.44
N SER A 25 -6.40 7.63 -7.17
CA SER A 25 -7.38 8.20 -6.25
C SER A 25 -7.94 9.54 -6.74
N LEU A 26 -7.10 10.36 -7.39
CA LEU A 26 -7.53 11.65 -7.92
C LEU A 26 -8.31 11.54 -9.22
N ARG A 27 -8.10 10.49 -10.01
CA ARG A 27 -8.72 10.34 -11.33
C ARG A 27 -9.92 9.42 -11.37
N GLY A 28 -9.99 8.49 -10.43
CA GLY A 28 -11.07 7.51 -10.38
C GLY A 28 -12.27 8.04 -9.64
N ASP A 29 -13.43 7.48 -9.93
CA ASP A 29 -14.64 7.70 -9.16
C ASP A 29 -15.20 6.36 -8.68
N THR A 30 -16.15 6.43 -7.75
CA THR A 30 -16.74 5.24 -7.14
C THR A 30 -17.43 4.35 -8.17
N HIS A 31 -18.13 4.94 -9.14
CA HIS A 31 -18.81 4.17 -10.18
C HIS A 31 -17.81 3.38 -11.02
N ARG A 32 -16.76 4.05 -11.48
CA ARG A 32 -15.74 3.37 -12.27
C ARG A 32 -15.10 2.22 -11.48
N TYR A 33 -14.81 2.46 -10.21
CA TYR A 33 -14.20 1.43 -9.36
C TYR A 33 -15.11 0.22 -9.16
N THR A 34 -16.39 0.44 -8.93
CA THR A 34 -17.33 -0.65 -8.67
C THR A 34 -17.75 -1.38 -9.94
N ASP A 35 -17.84 -0.69 -11.07
CA ASP A 35 -18.38 -1.22 -12.31
C ASP A 35 -17.32 -1.74 -13.27
N ASP A 36 -16.08 -1.30 -13.14
CA ASP A 36 -14.97 -1.69 -14.03
C ASP A 36 -14.04 -2.65 -13.28
N GLU A 37 -14.17 -3.94 -13.62
CA GLU A 37 -13.36 -4.99 -12.99
C GLU A 37 -11.87 -4.80 -13.26
N VAL A 38 -11.49 -4.36 -14.46
CA VAL A 38 -10.09 -4.12 -14.80
C VAL A 38 -9.52 -3.00 -13.95
N PHE A 39 -10.26 -1.90 -13.81
CA PHE A 39 -9.84 -0.77 -12.97
C PHE A 39 -9.71 -1.21 -11.51
N ARG A 40 -10.69 -1.95 -11.00
CA ARG A 40 -10.69 -2.45 -9.62
C ARG A 40 -9.48 -3.34 -9.35
N SER A 41 -9.18 -4.25 -10.28
CA SER A 41 -8.03 -5.15 -10.16
C SER A 41 -6.70 -4.38 -10.21
N ALA A 42 -6.62 -3.35 -11.05
CA ALA A 42 -5.42 -2.51 -11.12
C ALA A 42 -5.18 -1.76 -9.81
N VAL A 43 -6.23 -1.21 -9.21
CA VAL A 43 -6.12 -0.52 -7.92
C VAL A 43 -5.72 -1.49 -6.81
N ALA A 44 -6.32 -2.68 -6.78
CA ALA A 44 -5.96 -3.71 -5.80
C ALA A 44 -4.49 -4.13 -5.93
N PHE A 45 -4.00 -4.26 -7.15
CA PHE A 45 -2.60 -4.58 -7.41
C PHE A 45 -1.66 -3.48 -6.89
N LEU A 46 -2.02 -2.21 -7.10
CA LEU A 46 -1.24 -1.08 -6.57
C LEU A 46 -1.25 -1.06 -5.05
N TRP A 47 -2.39 -1.37 -4.43
CA TRP A 47 -2.48 -1.52 -2.97
C TRP A 47 -1.49 -2.57 -2.46
N LEU A 48 -1.44 -3.72 -3.14
CA LEU A 48 -0.53 -4.79 -2.77
C LEU A 48 0.93 -4.34 -2.92
N ARG A 49 1.25 -3.66 -4.00
CA ARG A 49 2.61 -3.12 -4.24
C ARG A 49 3.02 -2.08 -3.20
N TYR A 50 2.06 -1.39 -2.60
CA TYR A 50 2.31 -0.45 -1.52
C TYR A 50 2.45 -1.17 -0.18
N ALA A 51 1.51 -2.06 0.12
CA ALA A 51 1.46 -2.76 1.39
C ALA A 51 2.65 -3.71 1.59
N GLU A 52 3.10 -4.39 0.53
CA GLU A 52 4.17 -5.39 0.64
C GLU A 52 5.48 -4.80 1.17
N PRO A 53 6.04 -3.72 0.59
CA PRO A 53 7.29 -3.18 1.14
C PRO A 53 7.12 -2.59 2.53
N LEU A 54 5.97 -1.96 2.85
CA LEU A 54 5.72 -1.45 4.20
C LEU A 54 5.66 -2.59 5.21
N CYS A 55 4.99 -3.70 4.85
CA CYS A 55 4.93 -4.88 5.69
C CYS A 55 6.33 -5.46 5.93
N GLN A 56 7.15 -5.57 4.89
CA GLN A 56 8.52 -6.07 5.02
C GLN A 56 9.36 -5.20 5.94
N LEU A 57 9.23 -3.88 5.84
CA LEU A 57 9.95 -2.95 6.72
C LEU A 57 9.58 -3.17 8.19
N VAL A 58 8.32 -3.44 8.46
CA VAL A 58 7.83 -3.69 9.82
C VAL A 58 8.31 -5.04 10.34
N ILE A 59 8.08 -6.12 9.61
CA ILE A 59 8.40 -7.48 10.12
C ILE A 59 9.90 -7.71 10.22
N ARG A 60 10.70 -7.05 9.37
CA ARG A 60 12.15 -7.15 9.42
C ARG A 60 12.77 -6.14 10.39
N ARG A 61 11.94 -5.36 11.08
CA ARG A 61 12.37 -4.38 12.09
C ARG A 61 13.37 -3.37 11.54
N LEU A 62 13.10 -2.88 10.33
CA LEU A 62 13.97 -1.91 9.65
C LEU A 62 13.55 -0.47 9.89
N VAL A 63 12.51 -0.24 10.69
CA VAL A 63 11.97 1.09 10.99
C VAL A 63 11.65 1.21 12.47
N GLY A 64 11.57 2.45 12.96
CA GLY A 64 11.30 2.74 14.36
C GLY A 64 9.82 2.65 14.71
N ASP A 65 9.50 2.95 15.98
CA ASP A 65 8.18 2.76 16.56
C ASP A 65 7.09 3.60 15.89
N ALA A 66 7.40 4.84 15.52
CA ALA A 66 6.39 5.73 14.90
C ALA A 66 5.92 5.17 13.57
N ALA A 67 6.85 4.72 12.72
CA ALA A 67 6.52 4.13 11.43
C ALA A 67 5.79 2.79 11.63
N ARG A 68 6.25 1.97 12.58
CA ARG A 68 5.58 0.69 12.88
C ARG A 68 4.13 0.88 13.27
N ARG A 69 3.84 1.89 14.11
CA ARG A 69 2.46 2.17 14.51
C ARG A 69 1.61 2.65 13.33
N ALA A 70 2.18 3.54 12.50
CA ALA A 70 1.47 4.06 11.33
C ALA A 70 1.19 2.97 10.30
N TRP A 71 2.06 1.97 10.22
CA TRP A 71 1.96 0.88 9.24
C TRP A 71 1.38 -0.40 9.84
N ASP A 72 0.85 -0.31 11.04
CA ASP A 72 0.11 -1.41 11.66
C ASP A 72 -1.06 -1.79 10.76
N GLY A 73 -1.34 -2.90 10.42
CA GLY A 73 -2.41 -3.29 9.51
C GLY A 73 -1.98 -3.42 8.04
N MET A 74 -0.82 -2.90 7.64
CA MET A 74 -0.38 -3.05 6.25
C MET A 74 -0.08 -4.50 5.91
N CYS A 75 0.40 -5.29 6.86
CA CYS A 75 0.59 -6.72 6.66
C CYS A 75 -0.73 -7.45 6.48
N ASP A 76 -1.79 -7.02 7.17
CA ASP A 76 -3.11 -7.61 7.00
C ASP A 76 -3.66 -7.31 5.60
N ILE A 77 -3.48 -6.09 5.11
CA ILE A 77 -3.89 -5.72 3.76
C ILE A 77 -3.11 -6.55 2.73
N ARG A 78 -1.80 -6.67 2.92
CA ARG A 78 -0.95 -7.48 2.05
C ARG A 78 -1.42 -8.93 2.00
N ASN A 79 -1.70 -9.52 3.16
CA ASN A 79 -2.15 -10.91 3.25
C ASN A 79 -3.51 -11.10 2.59
N MET A 80 -4.44 -10.18 2.83
CA MET A 80 -5.76 -10.21 2.22
C MET A 80 -5.66 -10.18 0.69
N LEU A 81 -4.91 -9.22 0.15
CA LEU A 81 -4.82 -9.04 -1.30
C LEU A 81 -4.03 -10.16 -1.99
N ALA A 82 -3.07 -10.77 -1.29
CA ALA A 82 -2.24 -11.83 -1.85
C ALA A 82 -2.92 -13.21 -1.80
N HIS A 83 -3.79 -13.45 -0.82
CA HIS A 83 -4.29 -14.80 -0.53
C HIS A 83 -5.80 -14.96 -0.58
N GLU A 84 -6.57 -13.88 -0.41
CA GLU A 84 -8.02 -14.00 -0.41
C GLU A 84 -8.56 -14.09 -1.84
N ARG A 85 -9.68 -14.80 -1.99
CA ARG A 85 -10.41 -14.82 -3.25
C ARG A 85 -11.10 -13.48 -3.46
N ASN A 86 -11.24 -13.06 -4.72
CA ASN A 86 -11.88 -11.79 -5.06
C ASN A 86 -13.25 -11.61 -4.40
N GLN A 87 -14.02 -12.67 -4.27
CA GLN A 87 -15.35 -12.62 -3.66
C GLN A 87 -15.32 -12.27 -2.17
N ASN A 88 -14.18 -12.44 -1.50
CA ASN A 88 -14.01 -12.17 -0.08
C ASN A 88 -13.36 -10.80 0.19
N ILE A 89 -12.97 -10.07 -0.87
CA ILE A 89 -12.33 -8.77 -0.74
C ILE A 89 -13.40 -7.68 -0.85
N ASP A 90 -13.48 -6.83 0.16
CA ASP A 90 -14.37 -5.66 0.12
C ASP A 90 -13.67 -4.54 -0.65
N PHE A 91 -13.84 -4.55 -1.97
CA PHE A 91 -13.22 -3.55 -2.85
C PHE A 91 -13.74 -2.13 -2.60
N ALA A 92 -15.01 -2.01 -2.21
CA ALA A 92 -15.58 -0.69 -1.91
C ALA A 92 -14.89 -0.06 -0.69
N ALA A 93 -14.65 -0.86 0.35
CA ALA A 93 -13.93 -0.40 1.53
C ALA A 93 -12.50 0.01 1.20
N LEU A 94 -11.80 -0.77 0.36
CA LEU A 94 -10.44 -0.42 -0.07
C LEU A 94 -10.41 0.93 -0.78
N TRP A 95 -11.40 1.17 -1.64
CA TRP A 95 -11.50 2.44 -2.37
C TRP A 95 -11.80 3.62 -1.44
N ASP A 96 -12.76 3.43 -0.55
CA ASP A 96 -13.20 4.50 0.37
C ASP A 96 -12.11 4.88 1.37
N GLU A 97 -11.31 3.91 1.81
CA GLU A 97 -10.25 4.12 2.80
C GLU A 97 -8.95 4.62 2.18
N LEU A 98 -8.82 4.56 0.86
CA LEU A 98 -7.56 4.86 0.17
C LEU A 98 -6.98 6.23 0.53
N PRO A 99 -7.72 7.35 0.44
CA PRO A 99 -7.12 8.65 0.76
C PRO A 99 -6.66 8.76 2.21
N THR A 100 -7.45 8.26 3.15
CA THR A 100 -7.12 8.31 4.58
C THR A 100 -5.89 7.46 4.88
N THR A 101 -5.85 6.24 4.36
CA THR A 101 -4.73 5.33 4.57
C THR A 101 -3.44 5.90 3.97
N LEU A 102 -3.51 6.45 2.76
CA LEU A 102 -2.34 7.08 2.15
C LEU A 102 -1.82 8.22 3.00
N ASN A 103 -2.70 9.10 3.46
CA ASN A 103 -2.28 10.25 4.29
C ASN A 103 -1.60 9.81 5.58
N LEU A 104 -2.15 8.80 6.25
CA LEU A 104 -1.59 8.31 7.51
C LEU A 104 -0.26 7.57 7.32
N THR A 105 -0.12 6.82 6.25
CA THR A 105 1.05 5.95 6.04
C THR A 105 2.18 6.64 5.29
N GLU A 106 1.89 7.63 4.44
CA GLU A 106 2.92 8.34 3.69
C GLU A 106 3.73 9.30 4.55
N ALA A 107 3.16 9.89 5.59
CA ALA A 107 3.88 10.87 6.40
C ALA A 107 5.18 10.31 6.99
N PRO A 108 5.18 9.15 7.68
CA PRO A 108 6.45 8.58 8.13
C PRO A 108 7.34 8.10 6.98
N LEU A 109 6.75 7.63 5.88
CA LEU A 109 7.53 7.23 4.70
C LEU A 109 8.32 8.40 4.14
N ASP A 110 7.68 9.56 3.97
CA ASP A 110 8.32 10.76 3.45
C ASP A 110 9.45 11.22 4.37
N ARG A 111 9.25 11.16 5.69
CA ARG A 111 10.29 11.52 6.66
C ARG A 111 11.49 10.60 6.56
N LEU A 112 11.27 9.30 6.44
CA LEU A 112 12.37 8.33 6.34
C LEU A 112 13.15 8.50 5.04
N LEU A 113 12.46 8.81 3.94
CA LEU A 113 13.11 9.08 2.67
C LEU A 113 13.94 10.37 2.71
N ALA A 114 13.44 11.40 3.39
CA ALA A 114 14.17 12.65 3.54
C ALA A 114 15.45 12.47 4.37
N ASP A 115 15.44 11.55 5.32
CA ASP A 115 16.55 11.29 6.23
C ASP A 115 17.56 10.27 5.69
N SER A 116 17.27 9.65 4.57
CA SER A 116 18.13 8.57 4.03
C SER A 116 19.13 9.06 2.98
#